data_031938b2e4f43f839a7f83bdbc1824e9
#
_entry.id   031938b2e4f43f839a7f83bdbc1824e9
#
_cell.length_a   1.000
_cell.length_b   1.000
_cell.length_c   1.000
_cell.angle_alpha   90.00
_cell.angle_beta   90.00
_cell.angle_gamma   90.00
#
_symmetry.space_group_name_H-M   'P 1'
#
loop_
_entity.id
_entity.type
_entity.pdbx_description
1 polymer ?
#
loop_
_entity_poly.entity_id
_entity_poly.type
_entity_poly.pdbx_seq_one_letter_code
_entity_poly.pdbx_strand_id
1 'polypeptide(L)'
;MRWLTLHNSSKFSEISVRKLIENCIYLRFLHVSGCGRDLGYLSLKMILENCNYLESLNLHGCSMLDDEGLKLMADHCPFLRILDIGHCNLISDHGIEVLSVSCSRIKYLGIKFCIKVTDRGMESIAKNLKNLVNLDITGCENITDKTLIYLDYYSKKLMHLKIDGCSNLTGKTI
;
A
#
# COMPACT_ATOMS: atom_id res chain seq x y z
N MET A 1 -0.34 -6.51 22.40
CA MET A 1 -1.35 -5.63 21.73
C MET A 1 -1.53 -6.10 20.30
N ARG A 2 -2.78 -6.08 19.73
CA ARG A 2 -3.05 -6.52 18.35
C ARG A 2 -3.46 -5.38 17.43
N TRP A 3 -3.87 -4.26 17.98
CA TRP A 3 -4.35 -3.09 17.25
C TRP A 3 -3.67 -1.82 17.75
N LEU A 4 -3.16 -1.01 16.83
CA LEU A 4 -2.59 0.30 17.11
C LEU A 4 -3.03 1.29 16.04
N THR A 5 -3.51 2.44 16.47
CA THR A 5 -3.87 3.55 15.60
C THR A 5 -3.16 4.82 16.05
N LEU A 6 -2.47 5.46 15.12
CA LEU A 6 -1.75 6.71 15.31
C LEU A 6 -2.11 7.64 14.14
N HIS A 7 -2.93 8.65 14.39
CA HIS A 7 -3.32 9.61 13.36
C HIS A 7 -2.69 10.96 13.63
N ASN A 8 -2.14 11.60 12.60
CA ASN A 8 -1.64 12.97 12.64
C ASN A 8 -0.70 13.25 13.84
N SER A 9 0.05 12.25 14.27
CA SER A 9 0.91 12.34 15.44
C SER A 9 2.25 12.95 15.05
N SER A 10 2.33 14.29 15.01
CA SER A 10 3.50 15.07 14.60
C SER A 10 4.72 14.98 15.53
N LYS A 11 4.67 14.13 16.56
CA LYS A 11 5.77 13.99 17.53
C LYS A 11 6.14 12.53 17.80
N PHE A 12 5.93 11.66 16.83
CA PHE A 12 6.26 10.24 16.99
C PHE A 12 7.75 10.02 16.77
N SER A 13 8.51 10.18 17.86
CA SER A 13 9.96 10.01 17.82
C SER A 13 10.35 8.53 17.62
N GLU A 14 11.51 8.29 17.02
CA GLU A 14 12.10 6.95 16.87
C GLU A 14 12.17 6.19 18.23
N ILE A 15 12.42 6.90 19.32
CA ILE A 15 12.45 6.35 20.67
C ILE A 15 11.07 5.82 21.08
N SER A 16 9.99 6.55 20.75
CA SER A 16 8.61 6.12 21.02
C SER A 16 8.24 4.88 20.22
N VAL A 17 8.65 4.82 18.94
CA VAL A 17 8.45 3.65 18.09
C VAL A 17 9.17 2.44 18.65
N ARG A 18 10.43 2.58 19.03
CA ARG A 18 11.24 1.50 19.62
C ARG A 18 10.57 0.88 20.84
N LYS A 19 10.17 1.71 21.82
CA LYS A 19 9.47 1.25 23.04
C LYS A 19 8.14 0.55 22.73
N LEU A 20 7.45 1.00 21.69
CA LEU A 20 6.18 0.44 21.29
C LEU A 20 6.36 -0.93 20.65
N ILE A 21 7.36 -1.11 19.78
CA ILE A 21 7.65 -2.35 19.06
C ILE A 21 8.05 -3.46 20.03
N GLU A 22 8.87 -3.17 21.04
CA GLU A 22 9.31 -4.14 22.06
C GLU A 22 8.12 -4.89 22.70
N ASN A 23 6.93 -4.28 22.72
CA ASN A 23 5.72 -4.84 23.33
C ASN A 23 4.64 -5.25 22.30
N CYS A 24 4.89 -5.08 20.98
CA CYS A 24 3.86 -5.20 19.95
C CYS A 24 4.19 -6.21 18.83
N ILE A 25 5.02 -7.22 19.14
CA ILE A 25 5.41 -8.26 18.16
C ILE A 25 4.23 -9.02 17.54
N TYR A 26 3.06 -9.07 18.22
CA TYR A 26 1.83 -9.70 17.74
C TYR A 26 0.85 -8.71 17.10
N LEU A 27 1.32 -7.54 16.68
CA LEU A 27 0.47 -6.53 16.06
C LEU A 27 -0.07 -7.04 14.72
N ARG A 28 -1.39 -6.93 14.54
CA ARG A 28 -2.09 -7.32 13.30
C ARG A 28 -2.62 -6.13 12.52
N PHE A 29 -2.95 -5.06 13.22
CA PHE A 29 -3.58 -3.87 12.64
C PHE A 29 -2.78 -2.64 13.06
N LEU A 30 -2.17 -1.99 12.08
CA LEU A 30 -1.42 -0.75 12.28
C LEU A 30 -1.94 0.32 11.33
N HIS A 31 -2.46 1.40 11.91
CA HIS A 31 -2.89 2.57 11.17
C HIS A 31 -2.03 3.77 11.60
N VAL A 32 -1.24 4.30 10.68
CA VAL A 32 -0.31 5.42 10.91
C VAL A 32 -0.52 6.48 9.82
N SER A 33 -1.77 6.87 9.62
CA SER A 33 -2.11 7.83 8.58
C SER A 33 -1.76 9.27 8.96
N GLY A 34 -1.29 10.05 7.97
CA GLY A 34 -0.98 11.47 8.16
C GLY A 34 0.27 11.75 9.00
N CYS A 35 1.10 10.75 9.30
CA CYS A 35 2.36 10.93 10.03
C CYS A 35 3.53 11.28 9.09
N GLY A 36 3.26 11.88 7.96
CA GLY A 36 4.07 12.22 6.80
C GLY A 36 5.59 12.26 6.98
N ARG A 37 6.12 13.25 7.71
CA ARG A 37 7.57 13.40 7.91
C ARG A 37 8.08 12.82 9.21
N ASP A 38 7.20 12.55 10.16
CA ASP A 38 7.58 12.20 11.53
C ASP A 38 7.77 10.70 11.71
N LEU A 39 7.08 9.87 10.90
CA LEU A 39 7.41 8.46 10.78
C LEU A 39 8.53 8.30 9.75
N GLY A 40 9.76 8.57 10.17
CA GLY A 40 10.93 8.39 9.31
C GLY A 40 11.11 6.96 8.82
N TYR A 41 11.89 6.79 7.75
CA TYR A 41 12.21 5.47 7.18
C TYR A 41 12.68 4.45 8.23
N LEU A 42 13.53 4.87 9.18
CA LEU A 42 14.05 3.98 10.24
C LEU A 42 12.94 3.46 11.15
N SER A 43 11.97 4.31 11.51
CA SER A 43 10.82 3.91 12.33
C SER A 43 9.94 2.90 11.59
N LEU A 44 9.67 3.14 10.32
CA LEU A 44 8.91 2.22 9.48
C LEU A 44 9.64 0.87 9.34
N LYS A 45 10.94 0.90 9.05
CA LYS A 45 11.78 -0.29 8.98
C LYS A 45 11.70 -1.11 10.26
N MET A 46 11.90 -0.48 11.41
CA MET A 46 11.81 -1.15 12.71
C MET A 46 10.44 -1.81 12.94
N ILE A 47 9.35 -1.13 12.56
CA ILE A 47 8.00 -1.69 12.65
C ILE A 47 7.86 -2.93 11.78
N LEU A 48 8.22 -2.84 10.51
CA LEU A 48 8.03 -3.92 9.54
C LEU A 48 8.89 -5.16 9.88
N GLU A 49 10.14 -4.96 10.32
CA GLU A 49 11.03 -6.06 10.71
C GLU A 49 10.57 -6.81 11.98
N ASN A 50 9.83 -6.15 12.87
CA ASN A 50 9.42 -6.75 14.15
C ASN A 50 7.94 -7.16 14.21
N CYS A 51 7.07 -6.58 13.37
CA CYS A 51 5.63 -6.85 13.38
C CYS A 51 5.20 -7.77 12.23
N ASN A 52 5.74 -8.98 12.16
CA ASN A 52 5.58 -9.91 11.03
C ASN A 52 4.17 -10.53 10.90
N TYR A 53 3.26 -10.24 11.84
CA TYR A 53 1.87 -10.72 11.83
C TYR A 53 0.89 -9.69 11.29
N LEU A 54 1.36 -8.60 10.65
CA LEU A 54 0.50 -7.55 10.13
C LEU A 54 -0.46 -8.10 9.05
N GLU A 55 -1.75 -7.88 9.29
CA GLU A 55 -2.84 -8.19 8.37
C GLU A 55 -3.43 -6.92 7.74
N SER A 56 -3.36 -5.79 8.45
CA SER A 56 -3.83 -4.49 7.98
C SER A 56 -2.81 -3.41 8.31
N LEU A 57 -2.41 -2.68 7.27
CA LEU A 57 -1.45 -1.59 7.36
C LEU A 57 -2.00 -0.38 6.60
N ASN A 58 -2.14 0.74 7.31
CA ASN A 58 -2.50 2.02 6.71
C ASN A 58 -1.35 3.01 6.93
N LEU A 59 -0.73 3.40 5.84
CA LEU A 59 0.35 4.40 5.76
C LEU A 59 -0.05 5.57 4.85
N HIS A 60 -1.35 5.83 4.72
CA HIS A 60 -1.86 6.92 3.90
C HIS A 60 -1.20 8.25 4.26
N GLY A 61 -0.66 8.96 3.27
CA GLY A 61 0.03 10.23 3.47
C GLY A 61 1.42 10.13 4.10
N CYS A 62 2.02 8.93 4.19
CA CYS A 62 3.41 8.76 4.61
C CYS A 62 4.35 9.14 3.47
N SER A 63 4.69 10.42 3.35
CA SER A 63 5.44 10.98 2.22
C SER A 63 6.86 10.44 2.05
N MET A 64 7.40 9.77 3.08
CA MET A 64 8.73 9.11 3.05
C MET A 64 8.67 7.66 2.61
N LEU A 65 7.46 7.10 2.40
CA LEU A 65 7.32 5.74 1.91
C LEU A 65 7.67 5.69 0.42
N ASP A 66 8.66 4.89 0.09
CA ASP A 66 9.19 4.66 -1.25
C ASP A 66 9.18 3.17 -1.63
N ASP A 67 9.79 2.82 -2.74
CA ASP A 67 9.88 1.44 -3.24
C ASP A 67 10.66 0.51 -2.29
N GLU A 68 11.67 1.02 -1.58
CA GLU A 68 12.39 0.22 -0.57
C GLU A 68 11.49 -0.09 0.63
N GLY A 69 10.62 0.82 1.03
CA GLY A 69 9.58 0.57 2.03
C GLY A 69 8.60 -0.53 1.60
N LEU A 70 8.19 -0.56 0.32
CA LEU A 70 7.36 -1.63 -0.21
C LEU A 70 8.09 -2.97 -0.26
N LYS A 71 9.39 -2.96 -0.54
CA LYS A 71 10.24 -4.15 -0.47
C LYS A 71 10.34 -4.70 0.95
N LEU A 72 10.52 -3.85 1.95
CA LEU A 72 10.46 -4.28 3.36
C LEU A 72 9.13 -4.92 3.73
N MET A 73 8.00 -4.39 3.24
CA MET A 73 6.68 -5.02 3.42
C MET A 73 6.62 -6.40 2.74
N ALA A 74 7.17 -6.50 1.54
CA ALA A 74 7.23 -7.75 0.79
C ALA A 74 8.01 -8.83 1.55
N ASP A 75 9.13 -8.44 2.18
CA ASP A 75 10.03 -9.34 2.89
C ASP A 75 9.47 -9.75 4.28
N HIS A 76 8.74 -8.87 4.97
CA HIS A 76 8.40 -9.06 6.38
C HIS A 76 6.88 -9.19 6.67
N CYS A 77 5.98 -8.87 5.72
CA CYS A 77 4.54 -8.86 5.96
C CYS A 77 3.74 -9.88 5.11
N PRO A 78 4.00 -11.19 5.22
CA PRO A 78 3.39 -12.22 4.35
C PRO A 78 1.89 -12.42 4.60
N PHE A 79 1.35 -11.89 5.71
CA PHE A 79 -0.06 -12.03 6.07
C PHE A 79 -0.92 -10.83 5.68
N LEU A 80 -0.34 -9.84 4.99
CA LEU A 80 -1.02 -8.59 4.67
C LEU A 80 -2.25 -8.83 3.77
N ARG A 81 -3.39 -8.27 4.20
CA ARG A 81 -4.68 -8.37 3.52
C ARG A 81 -5.26 -7.00 3.17
N ILE A 82 -4.95 -6.00 3.96
CA ILE A 82 -5.44 -4.63 3.79
C ILE A 82 -4.23 -3.71 3.79
N LEU A 83 -4.02 -3.00 2.70
CA LEU A 83 -2.95 -2.02 2.56
C LEU A 83 -3.48 -0.72 1.98
N ASP A 84 -3.30 0.39 2.70
CA ASP A 84 -3.53 1.74 2.18
C ASP A 84 -2.23 2.54 2.23
N ILE A 85 -1.74 2.90 1.06
CA ILE A 85 -0.53 3.68 0.81
C ILE A 85 -0.84 4.91 -0.06
N GLY A 86 -2.08 5.39 -0.02
CA GLY A 86 -2.49 6.58 -0.76
C GLY A 86 -1.65 7.80 -0.39
N HIS A 87 -1.44 8.70 -1.36
CA HIS A 87 -0.60 9.89 -1.23
C HIS A 87 0.88 9.63 -0.90
N CYS A 88 1.39 8.42 -1.15
CA CYS A 88 2.80 8.09 -1.04
C CYS A 88 3.48 8.32 -2.41
N ASN A 89 3.84 9.57 -2.71
CA ASN A 89 4.25 10.01 -4.04
C ASN A 89 5.63 9.52 -4.49
N LEU A 90 6.38 8.83 -3.64
CA LEU A 90 7.67 8.23 -4.00
C LEU A 90 7.53 6.82 -4.56
N ILE A 91 6.38 6.17 -4.34
CA ILE A 91 6.10 4.82 -4.84
C ILE A 91 5.98 4.83 -6.36
N SER A 92 6.70 3.91 -7.01
CA SER A 92 6.67 3.69 -8.45
C SER A 92 6.17 2.28 -8.80
N ASP A 93 6.15 1.97 -10.10
CA ASP A 93 5.83 0.63 -10.60
C ASP A 93 6.74 -0.45 -10.03
N HIS A 94 8.01 -0.12 -9.77
CA HIS A 94 8.97 -1.08 -9.23
C HIS A 94 8.58 -1.57 -7.84
N GLY A 95 8.24 -0.67 -6.93
CA GLY A 95 7.77 -1.04 -5.59
C GLY A 95 6.47 -1.85 -5.64
N ILE A 96 5.54 -1.47 -6.52
CA ILE A 96 4.28 -2.19 -6.73
C ILE A 96 4.52 -3.61 -7.26
N GLU A 97 5.46 -3.79 -8.19
CA GLU A 97 5.85 -5.10 -8.71
C GLU A 97 6.35 -6.02 -7.59
N VAL A 98 7.32 -5.56 -6.79
CA VAL A 98 7.90 -6.33 -5.68
C VAL A 98 6.82 -6.69 -4.66
N LEU A 99 6.03 -5.72 -4.24
CA LEU A 99 4.94 -5.91 -3.27
C LEU A 99 3.92 -6.95 -3.76
N SER A 100 3.44 -6.80 -5.01
CA SER A 100 2.35 -7.63 -5.53
C SER A 100 2.74 -9.09 -5.66
N VAL A 101 4.00 -9.39 -5.99
CA VAL A 101 4.52 -10.77 -6.06
C VAL A 101 4.53 -11.42 -4.69
N SER A 102 5.00 -10.73 -3.66
CA SER A 102 5.21 -11.29 -2.32
C SER A 102 3.95 -11.28 -1.46
N CYS A 103 3.16 -10.19 -1.52
CA CYS A 103 1.96 -10.01 -0.69
C CYS A 103 0.68 -10.48 -1.38
N SER A 104 0.65 -11.69 -1.94
CA SER A 104 -0.47 -12.24 -2.73
C SER A 104 -1.81 -12.41 -1.97
N ARG A 105 -1.80 -12.21 -0.64
CA ARG A 105 -3.00 -12.29 0.21
C ARG A 105 -3.80 -11.00 0.27
N ILE A 106 -3.33 -9.91 -0.34
CA ILE A 106 -3.99 -8.61 -0.32
C ILE A 106 -5.39 -8.73 -0.95
N LYS A 107 -6.38 -8.22 -0.20
CA LYS A 107 -7.80 -8.12 -0.59
C LYS A 107 -8.25 -6.68 -0.82
N TYR A 108 -7.65 -5.74 -0.10
CA TYR A 108 -7.84 -4.30 -0.29
C TYR A 108 -6.50 -3.65 -0.55
N LEU A 109 -6.40 -2.88 -1.63
CA LEU A 109 -5.25 -2.04 -1.95
C LEU A 109 -5.72 -0.62 -2.27
N GLY A 110 -5.26 0.36 -1.48
CA GLY A 110 -5.44 1.79 -1.75
C GLY A 110 -4.11 2.41 -2.16
N ILE A 111 -4.04 2.92 -3.39
CA ILE A 111 -2.88 3.63 -3.96
C ILE A 111 -3.29 5.01 -4.50
N LYS A 112 -4.28 5.63 -3.87
CA LYS A 112 -4.77 6.96 -4.26
C LYS A 112 -3.64 7.95 -4.42
N PHE A 113 -3.67 8.74 -5.50
CA PHE A 113 -2.68 9.77 -5.78
C PHE A 113 -1.23 9.29 -5.77
N CYS A 114 -0.96 7.99 -6.00
CA CYS A 114 0.38 7.50 -6.26
C CYS A 114 0.75 7.80 -7.72
N ILE A 115 1.12 9.05 -7.99
CA ILE A 115 1.26 9.60 -9.35
C ILE A 115 2.37 8.98 -10.20
N LYS A 116 3.30 8.24 -9.60
CA LYS A 116 4.36 7.53 -10.35
C LYS A 116 3.96 6.12 -10.77
N VAL A 117 2.79 5.63 -10.32
CA VAL A 117 2.26 4.33 -10.73
C VAL A 117 1.60 4.47 -12.08
N THR A 118 1.94 3.58 -13.01
CA THR A 118 1.45 3.54 -14.39
C THR A 118 0.72 2.22 -14.68
N ASP A 119 0.30 2.02 -15.93
CA ASP A 119 -0.28 0.75 -16.40
C ASP A 119 0.62 -0.45 -16.13
N ARG A 120 1.96 -0.27 -16.05
CA ARG A 120 2.92 -1.34 -15.74
C ARG A 120 2.73 -1.86 -14.32
N GLY A 121 2.66 -0.98 -13.33
CA GLY A 121 2.37 -1.35 -11.94
C GLY A 121 0.99 -1.99 -11.81
N MET A 122 0.00 -1.47 -12.56
CA MET A 122 -1.36 -2.01 -12.57
C MET A 122 -1.43 -3.41 -13.18
N GLU A 123 -0.67 -3.67 -14.22
CA GLU A 123 -0.53 -5.02 -14.80
C GLU A 123 0.00 -6.00 -13.75
N SER A 124 1.01 -5.60 -12.98
CA SER A 124 1.58 -6.41 -11.91
C SER A 124 0.57 -6.69 -10.80
N ILE A 125 -0.18 -5.68 -10.35
CA ILE A 125 -1.30 -5.84 -9.40
C ILE A 125 -2.28 -6.88 -9.93
N ALA A 126 -2.77 -6.71 -11.15
CA ALA A 126 -3.78 -7.59 -11.74
C ALA A 126 -3.28 -9.03 -11.88
N LYS A 127 -2.01 -9.23 -12.28
CA LYS A 127 -1.41 -10.54 -12.46
C LYS A 127 -1.16 -11.29 -11.16
N ASN A 128 -0.74 -10.59 -10.10
CA ASN A 128 -0.22 -11.23 -8.89
C ASN A 128 -1.22 -11.24 -7.73
N LEU A 129 -2.04 -10.19 -7.55
CA LEU A 129 -2.97 -10.10 -6.43
C LEU A 129 -4.31 -10.81 -6.73
N LYS A 130 -4.28 -12.13 -6.90
CA LYS A 130 -5.46 -12.95 -7.25
C LYS A 130 -6.59 -12.95 -6.20
N ASN A 131 -6.33 -12.42 -5.01
CA ASN A 131 -7.31 -12.29 -3.94
C ASN A 131 -7.85 -10.86 -3.79
N LEU A 132 -7.47 -9.94 -4.68
CA LEU A 132 -7.90 -8.55 -4.64
C LEU A 132 -9.40 -8.44 -4.88
N VAL A 133 -10.10 -7.78 -3.94
CA VAL A 133 -11.55 -7.54 -3.96
C VAL A 133 -11.85 -6.06 -4.11
N ASN A 134 -11.04 -5.20 -3.48
CA ASN A 134 -11.21 -3.76 -3.50
C ASN A 134 -9.91 -3.09 -3.94
N LEU A 135 -10.00 -2.23 -4.94
CA LEU A 135 -8.89 -1.44 -5.46
C LEU A 135 -9.29 0.03 -5.55
N ASP A 136 -8.48 0.89 -4.94
CA ASP A 136 -8.69 2.33 -4.99
C ASP A 136 -7.47 3.01 -5.64
N ILE A 137 -7.65 3.45 -6.88
CA ILE A 137 -6.66 4.14 -7.71
C ILE A 137 -7.05 5.60 -7.97
N THR A 138 -7.93 6.15 -7.13
CA THR A 138 -8.37 7.55 -7.23
C THR A 138 -7.17 8.49 -7.42
N GLY A 139 -7.23 9.35 -8.45
CA GLY A 139 -6.20 10.35 -8.73
C GLY A 139 -4.87 9.82 -9.27
N CYS A 140 -4.81 8.56 -9.72
CA CYS A 140 -3.65 8.03 -10.42
C CYS A 140 -3.69 8.46 -11.91
N GLU A 141 -3.13 9.61 -12.22
CA GLU A 141 -3.24 10.26 -13.53
C GLU A 141 -2.48 9.53 -14.65
N ASN A 142 -1.46 8.73 -14.31
CA ASN A 142 -0.64 8.02 -15.30
C ASN A 142 -1.17 6.61 -15.66
N ILE A 143 -2.43 6.33 -15.28
CA ILE A 143 -3.13 5.09 -15.61
C ILE A 143 -4.07 5.34 -16.80
N THR A 144 -4.05 4.43 -17.79
CA THR A 144 -4.87 4.51 -19.00
C THR A 144 -5.86 3.34 -19.09
N ASP A 145 -6.67 3.32 -20.15
CA ASP A 145 -7.64 2.24 -20.42
C ASP A 145 -6.99 0.84 -20.49
N LYS A 146 -5.66 0.74 -20.71
CA LYS A 146 -4.93 -0.53 -20.63
C LYS A 146 -5.07 -1.20 -19.26
N THR A 147 -5.07 -0.40 -18.20
CA THR A 147 -5.30 -0.91 -16.84
C THR A 147 -6.63 -1.64 -16.72
N LEU A 148 -7.71 -1.10 -17.30
CA LEU A 148 -9.02 -1.75 -17.24
C LEU A 148 -9.00 -3.11 -17.96
N ILE A 149 -8.29 -3.21 -19.09
CA ILE A 149 -8.10 -4.48 -19.80
C ILE A 149 -7.36 -5.50 -18.93
N TYR A 150 -6.28 -5.09 -18.23
CA TYR A 150 -5.55 -5.99 -17.35
C TYR A 150 -6.40 -6.45 -16.15
N LEU A 151 -7.16 -5.53 -15.54
CA LEU A 151 -8.05 -5.85 -14.42
C LEU A 151 -9.17 -6.80 -14.86
N ASP A 152 -9.80 -6.57 -15.99
CA ASP A 152 -10.82 -7.47 -16.53
C ASP A 152 -10.26 -8.87 -16.79
N TYR A 153 -9.09 -8.96 -17.40
CA TYR A 153 -8.51 -10.25 -17.75
C TYR A 153 -8.00 -11.04 -16.56
N TYR A 154 -7.31 -10.39 -15.60
CA TYR A 154 -6.58 -11.07 -14.53
C TYR A 154 -7.25 -11.04 -13.17
N SER A 155 -8.07 -10.03 -12.83
CA SER A 155 -8.57 -9.77 -11.48
C SER A 155 -9.99 -10.26 -11.26
N LYS A 156 -10.21 -11.58 -11.39
CA LYS A 156 -11.57 -12.18 -11.39
C LYS A 156 -12.34 -12.08 -10.06
N LYS A 157 -11.68 -11.68 -8.96
CA LYS A 157 -12.32 -11.45 -7.65
C LYS A 157 -12.56 -9.98 -7.34
N LEU A 158 -12.17 -9.07 -8.24
CA LEU A 158 -12.35 -7.64 -8.04
C LEU A 158 -13.86 -7.30 -8.07
N MET A 159 -14.34 -6.70 -6.99
CA MET A 159 -15.75 -6.30 -6.84
C MET A 159 -15.92 -4.78 -6.78
N HIS A 160 -14.91 -4.08 -6.27
CA HIS A 160 -14.96 -2.63 -6.08
C HIS A 160 -13.71 -1.99 -6.65
N LEU A 161 -13.91 -1.12 -7.63
CA LEU A 161 -12.87 -0.32 -8.27
C LEU A 161 -13.23 1.16 -8.13
N LYS A 162 -12.35 1.97 -7.52
CA LYS A 162 -12.48 3.42 -7.46
C LYS A 162 -11.45 4.05 -8.38
N ILE A 163 -11.93 4.86 -9.32
CA ILE A 163 -11.15 5.48 -10.41
C ILE A 163 -11.37 6.99 -10.52
N ASP A 164 -11.96 7.60 -9.48
CA ASP A 164 -12.24 9.03 -9.51
C ASP A 164 -10.94 9.82 -9.79
N GLY A 165 -11.00 10.81 -10.67
CA GLY A 165 -9.84 11.65 -10.99
C GLY A 165 -8.71 10.98 -11.79
N CYS A 166 -8.91 9.78 -12.34
CA CYS A 166 -7.99 9.17 -13.29
C CYS A 166 -8.25 9.75 -14.70
N SER A 167 -7.67 10.91 -15.00
CA SER A 167 -7.98 11.72 -16.18
C SER A 167 -7.71 11.03 -17.53
N ASN A 168 -6.83 10.03 -17.56
CA ASN A 168 -6.47 9.27 -18.76
C ASN A 168 -7.28 7.96 -18.93
N LEU A 169 -8.24 7.68 -18.05
CA LEU A 169 -9.24 6.64 -18.25
C LEU A 169 -10.40 7.22 -19.04
N THR A 170 -10.55 6.81 -20.27
CA THR A 170 -11.55 7.35 -21.20
C THR A 170 -12.75 6.42 -21.40
N GLY A 171 -12.62 5.16 -21.04
CA GLY A 171 -13.63 4.13 -21.27
C GLY A 171 -13.85 3.76 -22.74
N LYS A 172 -12.98 4.23 -23.66
CA LYS A 172 -13.14 4.00 -25.11
C LYS A 172 -12.70 2.61 -25.58
N THR A 173 -12.06 1.84 -24.69
CA THR A 173 -11.42 0.57 -25.05
C THR A 173 -12.15 -0.65 -24.45
N ILE A 174 -13.30 -0.44 -23.84
CA ILE A 174 -14.13 -1.49 -23.22
C ILE A 174 -15.29 -1.84 -24.14
#